data_4885431a4db966a945f71b6fff28a9cf
#
_entry.id   4885431a4db966a945f71b6fff28a9cf
#
_cell.length_a   1.000
_cell.length_b   1.000
_cell.length_c   1.000
_cell.angle_alpha   90.00
_cell.angle_beta   90.00
_cell.angle_gamma   90.00
#
_symmetry.space_group_name_H-M   'P 1'
#
loop_
_entity.id
_entity.type
_entity.pdbx_description
1 polymer ?
#
loop_
_entity_poly.entity_id
_entity_poly.type
_entity_poly.pdbx_seq_one_letter_code
_entity_poly.pdbx_strand_id
1 'polypeptide(L)'
;MEFSSDIGRLQRRAASSMAGMSRRQAILEALPVSKGDHVLDIRCGGGHLLAHLAKDVGDDGHVFGLDPSADQLAEAKTHCAEHGNVTLLHSFADAIDLPDASCHAITSTQTLEYIEDVDASLAEATRVLMPGGWLVNVSILWDHFCFYGADADLNARIHDAFRAHCHHQMLPMELPGKLTALGYRHIRDTSLAFVNARLNANTPAFYLEQLIAGFALGQSVAEADVTTWREQLAAAEAEGRFGFTSFPVLTAACRG
;
A
#
# COMPACT_ATOMS: atom_id res chain seq x y z
N MET A 1 -12.58 3.42 -5.36
CA MET A 1 -13.21 2.39 -4.51
C MET A 1 -13.71 3.09 -3.25
N GLU A 2 -15.03 3.21 -3.07
CA GLU A 2 -15.61 3.69 -1.81
C GLU A 2 -15.55 2.55 -0.80
N PHE A 3 -14.90 2.78 0.32
CA PHE A 3 -14.70 1.76 1.33
C PHE A 3 -15.88 1.75 2.32
N SER A 4 -16.63 0.65 2.37
CA SER A 4 -17.62 0.43 3.42
C SER A 4 -16.92 0.38 4.80
N SER A 5 -17.65 0.64 5.89
CA SER A 5 -17.13 0.61 7.27
C SER A 5 -16.40 -0.71 7.62
N ASP A 6 -16.75 -1.82 6.98
CA ASP A 6 -16.16 -3.13 7.19
C ASP A 6 -14.79 -3.26 6.52
N ILE A 7 -14.65 -2.76 5.30
CA ILE A 7 -13.36 -2.73 4.58
C ILE A 7 -12.38 -1.80 5.31
N GLY A 8 -12.83 -0.66 5.81
CA GLY A 8 -12.02 0.23 6.64
C GLY A 8 -11.50 -0.45 7.91
N ARG A 9 -12.29 -1.31 8.56
CA ARG A 9 -11.82 -2.12 9.71
C ARG A 9 -10.74 -3.13 9.33
N LEU A 10 -10.91 -3.80 8.19
CA LEU A 10 -9.90 -4.77 7.68
C LEU A 10 -8.60 -4.07 7.33
N GLN A 11 -8.65 -2.90 6.71
CA GLN A 11 -7.47 -2.09 6.40
C GLN A 11 -6.73 -1.64 7.65
N ARG A 12 -7.43 -1.16 8.69
CA ARG A 12 -6.81 -0.80 9.98
C ARG A 12 -6.09 -1.98 10.62
N ARG A 13 -6.71 -3.17 10.60
CA ARG A 13 -6.08 -4.39 11.10
C ARG A 13 -4.86 -4.79 10.26
N ALA A 14 -4.95 -4.69 8.95
CA ALA A 14 -3.82 -4.93 8.06
C ALA A 14 -2.66 -3.94 8.32
N ALA A 15 -2.95 -2.66 8.50
CA ALA A 15 -1.96 -1.64 8.84
C ALA A 15 -1.28 -1.90 10.20
N SER A 16 -2.03 -2.39 11.19
CA SER A 16 -1.50 -2.73 12.52
C SER A 16 -0.87 -4.13 12.62
N SER A 17 -0.94 -4.92 11.55
CA SER A 17 -0.34 -6.26 11.50
C SER A 17 1.20 -6.20 11.42
N MET A 18 1.85 -7.34 11.72
CA MET A 18 3.31 -7.49 11.55
C MET A 18 3.76 -7.12 10.13
N ALA A 19 3.01 -7.51 9.09
CA ALA A 19 3.32 -7.16 7.72
C ALA A 19 3.20 -5.64 7.46
N GLY A 20 2.19 -4.97 8.04
CA GLY A 20 2.06 -3.52 7.97
C GLY A 20 3.20 -2.79 8.68
N MET A 21 3.59 -3.27 9.86
CA MET A 21 4.73 -2.72 10.61
C MET A 21 6.04 -2.92 9.85
N SER A 22 6.29 -4.12 9.32
CA SER A 22 7.52 -4.42 8.53
C SER A 22 7.62 -3.54 7.28
N ARG A 23 6.51 -3.29 6.57
CA ARG A 23 6.51 -2.39 5.42
C ARG A 23 6.87 -0.96 5.80
N ARG A 24 6.26 -0.42 6.88
CA ARG A 24 6.62 0.93 7.38
C ARG A 24 8.07 1.02 7.77
N GLN A 25 8.57 0.02 8.48
CA GLN A 25 9.98 -0.04 8.86
C GLN A 25 10.90 -0.03 7.63
N ALA A 26 10.59 -0.84 6.62
CA ALA A 26 11.36 -0.88 5.37
C ALA A 26 11.35 0.48 4.63
N ILE A 27 10.21 1.20 4.65
CA ILE A 27 10.12 2.55 4.07
C ILE A 27 11.01 3.52 4.85
N LEU A 28 10.94 3.54 6.19
CA LEU A 28 11.74 4.42 7.03
C LEU A 28 13.26 4.16 6.86
N GLU A 29 13.65 2.89 6.68
CA GLU A 29 15.03 2.51 6.41
C GLU A 29 15.52 2.90 5.01
N ALA A 30 14.62 2.89 4.02
CA ALA A 30 14.95 3.19 2.62
C ALA A 30 14.90 4.69 2.31
N LEU A 31 14.14 5.47 3.09
CA LEU A 31 13.91 6.89 2.87
C LEU A 31 14.98 7.71 3.60
N PRO A 32 15.92 8.36 2.89
CA PRO A 32 16.97 9.16 3.52
C PRO A 32 16.40 10.51 3.97
N VAL A 33 15.80 10.54 5.14
CA VAL A 33 15.17 11.73 5.75
C VAL A 33 16.09 12.29 6.84
N SER A 34 16.21 13.61 6.88
CA SER A 34 16.99 14.37 7.85
C SER A 34 16.11 15.37 8.63
N LYS A 35 16.61 15.87 9.74
CA LYS A 35 15.96 16.97 10.47
C LYS A 35 15.83 18.19 9.56
N GLY A 36 14.66 18.82 9.57
CA GLY A 36 14.33 19.95 8.72
C GLY A 36 13.76 19.58 7.34
N ASP A 37 13.72 18.30 6.96
CA ASP A 37 13.19 17.87 5.69
C ASP A 37 11.65 18.01 5.61
N HIS A 38 11.16 18.25 4.40
CA HIS A 38 9.73 18.18 4.07
C HIS A 38 9.43 16.85 3.36
N VAL A 39 8.48 16.11 3.87
CA VAL A 39 8.13 14.77 3.35
C VAL A 39 6.65 14.71 2.99
N LEU A 40 6.31 14.14 1.85
CA LEU A 40 4.93 13.87 1.44
C LEU A 40 4.66 12.37 1.48
N ASP A 41 3.57 11.96 2.11
CA ASP A 41 3.02 10.60 2.05
C ASP A 41 1.74 10.60 1.20
N ILE A 42 1.81 9.98 0.01
CA ILE A 42 0.70 9.91 -0.94
C ILE A 42 -0.25 8.78 -0.54
N ARG A 43 -1.53 9.15 -0.32
CA ARG A 43 -2.58 8.30 0.25
C ARG A 43 -2.16 7.75 1.63
N CYS A 44 -1.92 8.66 2.52
CA CYS A 44 -1.40 8.41 3.87
C CYS A 44 -2.33 7.56 4.75
N GLY A 45 -3.59 7.33 4.31
CA GLY A 45 -4.57 6.58 5.08
C GLY A 45 -4.76 7.15 6.47
N GLY A 46 -4.84 6.29 7.49
CA GLY A 46 -4.99 6.69 8.89
C GLY A 46 -3.75 7.30 9.55
N GLY A 47 -2.69 7.68 8.80
CA GLY A 47 -1.57 8.46 9.29
C GLY A 47 -0.51 7.70 10.09
N HIS A 48 -0.51 6.38 10.07
CA HIS A 48 0.46 5.58 10.83
C HIS A 48 1.92 5.85 10.44
N LEU A 49 2.20 6.09 9.15
CA LEU A 49 3.55 6.44 8.70
C LEU A 49 3.87 7.91 9.02
N LEU A 50 2.90 8.82 8.87
CA LEU A 50 3.07 10.25 9.14
C LEU A 50 3.62 10.52 10.54
N ALA A 51 3.11 9.84 11.56
CA ALA A 51 3.55 10.01 12.94
C ALA A 51 5.02 9.62 13.15
N HIS A 52 5.53 8.63 12.42
CA HIS A 52 6.95 8.28 12.42
C HIS A 52 7.79 9.33 11.69
N LEU A 53 7.38 9.68 10.47
CA LEU A 53 8.06 10.70 9.67
C LEU A 53 8.15 12.05 10.40
N ALA A 54 7.06 12.47 11.08
CA ALA A 54 7.04 13.71 11.84
C ALA A 54 8.11 13.77 12.95
N LYS A 55 8.38 12.63 13.61
CA LYS A 55 9.48 12.50 14.57
C LYS A 55 10.84 12.55 13.91
N ASP A 56 10.98 11.91 12.74
CA ASP A 56 12.24 11.82 12.04
C ASP A 56 12.68 13.17 11.47
N VAL A 57 11.75 13.95 10.89
CA VAL A 57 12.09 15.30 10.37
C VAL A 57 12.22 16.35 11.50
N GLY A 58 11.67 16.12 12.69
CA GLY A 58 11.75 17.02 13.84
C GLY A 58 10.95 18.30 13.68
N ASP A 59 11.09 19.21 14.66
CA ASP A 59 10.27 20.42 14.76
C ASP A 59 10.52 21.44 13.64
N ASP A 60 11.72 21.45 13.06
CA ASP A 60 12.08 22.31 11.92
C ASP A 60 11.66 21.71 10.56
N GLY A 61 11.29 20.43 10.52
CA GLY A 61 10.81 19.73 9.32
C GLY A 61 9.29 19.71 9.24
N HIS A 62 8.75 19.22 8.11
CA HIS A 62 7.30 19.15 7.91
C HIS A 62 6.87 17.89 7.17
N VAL A 63 5.72 17.33 7.54
CA VAL A 63 5.15 16.15 6.86
C VAL A 63 3.77 16.48 6.32
N PHE A 64 3.60 16.21 5.03
CA PHE A 64 2.32 16.33 4.36
C PHE A 64 1.72 14.93 4.17
N GLY A 65 0.48 14.73 4.61
CA GLY A 65 -0.29 13.52 4.36
C GLY A 65 -1.42 13.80 3.39
N LEU A 66 -1.38 13.22 2.21
CA LEU A 66 -2.43 13.38 1.21
C LEU A 66 -3.31 12.14 1.16
N ASP A 67 -4.63 12.32 1.23
CA ASP A 67 -5.59 11.22 1.01
C ASP A 67 -6.93 11.78 0.45
N PRO A 68 -7.58 11.11 -0.52
CA PRO A 68 -8.89 11.53 -1.03
C PRO A 68 -10.05 11.15 -0.10
N SER A 69 -9.83 10.37 0.96
CA SER A 69 -10.85 9.95 1.91
C SER A 69 -10.87 10.83 3.14
N ALA A 70 -11.96 11.57 3.35
CA ALA A 70 -12.16 12.38 4.53
C ALA A 70 -12.13 11.56 5.84
N ASP A 71 -12.61 10.31 5.80
CA ASP A 71 -12.60 9.40 6.96
C ASP A 71 -11.17 8.99 7.34
N GLN A 72 -10.34 8.70 6.33
CA GLN A 72 -8.92 8.38 6.55
C GLN A 72 -8.18 9.60 7.12
N LEU A 73 -8.43 10.80 6.60
CA LEU A 73 -7.83 12.02 7.12
C LEU A 73 -8.30 12.35 8.55
N ALA A 74 -9.54 12.05 8.92
CA ALA A 74 -10.02 12.19 10.28
C ALA A 74 -9.28 11.25 11.27
N GLU A 75 -9.00 10.03 10.83
CA GLU A 75 -8.19 9.06 11.58
C GLU A 75 -6.72 9.54 11.67
N ALA A 76 -6.14 9.97 10.54
CA ALA A 76 -4.78 10.52 10.49
C ALA A 76 -4.60 11.72 11.43
N LYS A 77 -5.59 12.61 11.47
CA LYS A 77 -5.61 13.75 12.40
C LYS A 77 -5.54 13.29 13.86
N THR A 78 -6.21 12.20 14.18
CA THR A 78 -6.18 11.64 15.55
C THR A 78 -4.81 11.02 15.86
N HIS A 79 -4.25 10.25 14.94
CA HIS A 79 -2.92 9.64 15.09
C HIS A 79 -1.79 10.65 15.18
N CYS A 80 -1.91 11.78 14.49
CA CYS A 80 -0.89 12.82 14.43
C CYS A 80 -1.17 14.00 15.39
N ALA A 81 -2.15 13.88 16.29
CA ALA A 81 -2.58 15.00 17.16
C ALA A 81 -1.46 15.61 18.02
N GLU A 82 -0.44 14.84 18.36
CA GLU A 82 0.72 15.30 19.15
C GLU A 82 1.84 15.92 18.28
N HIS A 83 1.68 15.92 16.94
CA HIS A 83 2.69 16.40 15.99
C HIS A 83 2.24 17.70 15.32
N GLY A 84 2.81 18.84 15.78
CA GLY A 84 2.49 20.17 15.23
C GLY A 84 3.04 20.42 13.81
N ASN A 85 3.89 19.53 13.32
CA ASN A 85 4.56 19.62 12.02
C ASN A 85 3.92 18.69 10.94
N VAL A 86 2.64 18.34 11.09
CA VAL A 86 1.89 17.53 10.12
C VAL A 86 0.75 18.35 9.51
N THR A 87 0.67 18.37 8.20
CA THR A 87 -0.47 18.93 7.44
C THR A 87 -1.15 17.84 6.64
N LEU A 88 -2.48 17.76 6.72
CA LEU A 88 -3.29 16.81 5.97
C LEU A 88 -3.94 17.52 4.77
N LEU A 89 -3.79 16.92 3.58
CA LEU A 89 -4.28 17.42 2.30
C LEU A 89 -5.41 16.50 1.80
N HIS A 90 -6.61 17.06 1.64
CA HIS A 90 -7.74 16.33 1.06
C HIS A 90 -7.71 16.50 -0.46
N SER A 91 -6.96 15.65 -1.16
CA SER A 91 -6.75 15.74 -2.60
C SER A 91 -6.43 14.35 -3.21
N PHE A 92 -6.33 14.31 -4.53
CA PHE A 92 -5.90 13.15 -5.31
C PHE A 92 -4.41 13.25 -5.64
N ALA A 93 -3.79 12.10 -5.95
CA ALA A 93 -2.35 12.03 -6.21
C ALA A 93 -1.93 12.68 -7.54
N ASP A 94 -2.86 12.89 -8.45
CA ASP A 94 -2.71 13.60 -9.74
C ASP A 94 -2.98 15.11 -9.64
N ALA A 95 -3.27 15.63 -8.42
CA ALA A 95 -3.55 17.04 -8.18
C ALA A 95 -3.02 17.46 -6.79
N ILE A 96 -1.70 17.43 -6.62
CA ILE A 96 -1.05 17.71 -5.32
C ILE A 96 -0.97 19.22 -5.10
N ASP A 97 -1.67 19.71 -4.06
CA ASP A 97 -1.66 21.15 -3.69
C ASP A 97 -0.42 21.51 -2.87
N LEU A 98 0.72 21.37 -3.51
CA LEU A 98 2.03 21.79 -3.00
C LEU A 98 2.84 22.46 -4.12
N PRO A 99 3.73 23.41 -3.79
CA PRO A 99 4.62 24.04 -4.76
C PRO A 99 5.57 23.05 -5.43
N ASP A 100 6.06 23.41 -6.63
CA ASP A 100 7.12 22.66 -7.29
C ASP A 100 8.37 22.57 -6.40
N ALA A 101 9.03 21.42 -6.44
CA ALA A 101 10.28 21.19 -5.71
C ALA A 101 10.22 21.62 -4.24
N SER A 102 9.11 21.29 -3.54
CA SER A 102 8.89 21.65 -2.13
C SER A 102 9.13 20.49 -1.15
N CYS A 103 9.24 19.25 -1.64
CA CYS A 103 9.46 18.06 -0.83
C CYS A 103 10.86 17.48 -1.04
N HIS A 104 11.55 17.11 0.04
CA HIS A 104 12.83 16.41 0.02
C HIS A 104 12.65 14.90 -0.21
N ALA A 105 11.52 14.37 0.23
CA ALA A 105 11.18 12.96 0.05
C ALA A 105 9.69 12.75 -0.15
N ILE A 106 9.33 11.69 -0.90
CA ILE A 106 7.96 11.26 -1.11
C ILE A 106 7.85 9.78 -0.83
N THR A 107 6.77 9.37 -0.16
CA THR A 107 6.43 7.97 0.05
C THR A 107 5.03 7.66 -0.44
N SER A 108 4.81 6.40 -0.82
CA SER A 108 3.52 5.86 -1.22
C SER A 108 3.47 4.37 -0.86
N THR A 109 2.39 3.93 -0.20
CA THR A 109 2.29 2.55 0.26
C THR A 109 0.99 1.92 -0.18
N GLN A 110 1.06 0.92 -1.06
CA GLN A 110 -0.09 0.22 -1.62
C GLN A 110 -1.15 1.21 -2.14
N THR A 111 -0.74 2.07 -3.02
CA THR A 111 -1.51 3.21 -3.51
C THR A 111 -1.51 3.30 -5.01
N LEU A 112 -0.33 3.35 -5.62
CA LEU A 112 -0.17 3.65 -7.06
C LEU A 112 -0.83 2.59 -7.93
N GLU A 113 -0.87 1.33 -7.49
CA GLU A 113 -1.56 0.25 -8.20
C GLU A 113 -3.08 0.42 -8.28
N TYR A 114 -3.67 1.28 -7.44
CA TYR A 114 -5.11 1.57 -7.40
C TYR A 114 -5.50 2.85 -8.16
N ILE A 115 -4.55 3.57 -8.72
CA ILE A 115 -4.77 4.82 -9.47
C ILE A 115 -4.81 4.48 -10.95
N GLU A 116 -5.91 4.85 -11.63
CA GLU A 116 -6.09 4.56 -13.05
C GLU A 116 -5.00 5.22 -13.91
N ASP A 117 -4.80 6.52 -13.74
CA ASP A 117 -3.70 7.28 -14.38
C ASP A 117 -2.52 7.41 -13.41
N VAL A 118 -1.75 6.32 -13.28
CA VAL A 118 -0.55 6.31 -12.45
C VAL A 118 0.54 7.25 -12.99
N ASP A 119 0.57 7.47 -14.30
CA ASP A 119 1.58 8.33 -14.92
C ASP A 119 1.35 9.80 -14.57
N ALA A 120 0.09 10.27 -14.54
CA ALA A 120 -0.23 11.60 -14.04
C ALA A 120 0.16 11.78 -12.57
N SER A 121 -0.11 10.78 -11.73
CA SER A 121 0.27 10.81 -10.31
C SER A 121 1.78 10.83 -10.10
N LEU A 122 2.54 10.06 -10.90
CA LEU A 122 4.01 10.07 -10.87
C LEU A 122 4.58 11.40 -11.39
N ALA A 123 3.94 12.03 -12.37
CA ALA A 123 4.33 13.35 -12.85
C ALA A 123 4.15 14.42 -11.76
N GLU A 124 3.02 14.43 -11.06
CA GLU A 124 2.77 15.33 -9.92
C GLU A 124 3.73 15.08 -8.75
N ALA A 125 3.96 13.81 -8.38
CA ALA A 125 4.97 13.45 -7.38
C ALA A 125 6.36 13.99 -7.80
N THR A 126 6.72 13.83 -9.08
CA THR A 126 7.99 14.36 -9.60
C THR A 126 8.02 15.88 -9.56
N ARG A 127 6.92 16.58 -9.87
CA ARG A 127 6.83 18.04 -9.82
C ARG A 127 7.16 18.56 -8.43
N VAL A 128 6.52 18.00 -7.39
CA VAL A 128 6.67 18.48 -6.00
C VAL A 128 7.97 18.00 -5.32
N LEU A 129 8.59 16.92 -5.81
CA LEU A 129 9.85 16.42 -5.27
C LEU A 129 11.02 17.32 -5.74
N MET A 130 11.95 17.67 -4.87
CA MET A 130 13.15 18.44 -5.21
C MET A 130 14.12 17.63 -6.08
N PRO A 131 14.92 18.25 -6.96
CA PRO A 131 16.07 17.58 -7.55
C PRO A 131 16.99 17.01 -6.45
N GLY A 132 17.42 15.76 -6.60
CA GLY A 132 18.14 15.02 -5.57
C GLY A 132 17.26 14.41 -4.47
N GLY A 133 15.96 14.71 -4.45
CA GLY A 133 15.00 14.12 -3.51
C GLY A 133 14.69 12.65 -3.82
N TRP A 134 14.12 11.95 -2.86
CA TRP A 134 13.86 10.52 -2.96
C TRP A 134 12.37 10.20 -2.99
N LEU A 135 12.00 9.26 -3.86
CA LEU A 135 10.69 8.62 -3.87
C LEU A 135 10.85 7.17 -3.42
N VAL A 136 10.05 6.75 -2.44
CA VAL A 136 9.97 5.37 -1.96
C VAL A 136 8.53 4.88 -2.08
N ASN A 137 8.31 3.85 -2.88
CA ASN A 137 7.00 3.24 -3.08
C ASN A 137 7.00 1.78 -2.65
N VAL A 138 5.89 1.32 -2.06
CA VAL A 138 5.63 -0.11 -1.85
C VAL A 138 4.35 -0.48 -2.57
N SER A 139 4.46 -1.35 -3.57
CA SER A 139 3.33 -1.96 -4.30
C SER A 139 3.47 -3.48 -4.31
N ILE A 140 2.37 -4.18 -4.59
CA ILE A 140 2.34 -5.65 -4.58
C ILE A 140 2.31 -6.18 -6.02
N LEU A 141 3.02 -7.29 -6.24
CA LEU A 141 2.88 -8.12 -7.44
C LEU A 141 1.62 -8.97 -7.31
N TRP A 142 0.47 -8.40 -7.67
CA TRP A 142 -0.85 -9.00 -7.44
C TRP A 142 -1.07 -10.28 -8.26
N ASP A 143 -0.47 -10.42 -9.43
CA ASP A 143 -0.52 -11.65 -10.23
C ASP A 143 0.20 -12.83 -9.55
N HIS A 144 1.07 -12.56 -8.59
CA HIS A 144 1.78 -13.58 -7.79
C HIS A 144 1.22 -13.75 -6.37
N PHE A 145 0.20 -13.00 -6.04
CA PHE A 145 -0.54 -13.13 -4.78
C PHE A 145 -1.43 -14.37 -4.85
N CYS A 146 -1.23 -15.34 -3.96
CA CYS A 146 -1.90 -16.63 -4.10
C CYS A 146 -2.20 -17.32 -2.78
N PHE A 147 -3.40 -17.90 -2.68
CA PHE A 147 -3.76 -18.87 -1.67
C PHE A 147 -3.55 -20.29 -2.20
N TYR A 148 -3.14 -21.20 -1.34
CA TYR A 148 -2.94 -22.62 -1.60
C TYR A 148 -3.74 -23.45 -0.60
N GLY A 149 -4.31 -24.56 -1.07
CA GLY A 149 -5.07 -25.49 -0.24
C GLY A 149 -6.51 -25.71 -0.69
N ALA A 150 -7.05 -24.82 -1.53
CA ALA A 150 -8.32 -25.02 -2.19
C ALA A 150 -8.14 -25.71 -3.57
N ASP A 151 -9.25 -26.17 -4.16
CA ASP A 151 -9.32 -26.66 -5.53
C ASP A 151 -8.72 -25.63 -6.50
N ALA A 152 -7.92 -26.09 -7.47
CA ALA A 152 -7.15 -25.21 -8.33
C ALA A 152 -8.04 -24.30 -9.23
N ASP A 153 -9.12 -24.85 -9.80
CA ASP A 153 -9.99 -24.12 -10.71
C ASP A 153 -10.86 -23.12 -9.92
N LEU A 154 -11.34 -23.53 -8.76
CA LEU A 154 -12.10 -22.65 -7.85
C LEU A 154 -11.19 -21.52 -7.35
N ASN A 155 -9.99 -21.82 -6.92
CA ASN A 155 -9.01 -20.84 -6.46
C ASN A 155 -8.68 -19.84 -7.56
N ALA A 156 -8.46 -20.29 -8.80
CA ALA A 156 -8.21 -19.43 -9.96
C ALA A 156 -9.39 -18.46 -10.20
N ARG A 157 -10.64 -18.94 -10.19
CA ARG A 157 -11.84 -18.10 -10.37
C ARG A 157 -11.97 -17.01 -9.30
N ILE A 158 -11.69 -17.35 -8.04
CA ILE A 158 -11.72 -16.39 -6.92
C ILE A 158 -10.62 -15.33 -7.09
N HIS A 159 -9.41 -15.74 -7.48
CA HIS A 159 -8.31 -14.83 -7.73
C HIS A 159 -8.55 -13.93 -8.96
N ASP A 160 -9.11 -14.48 -10.04
CA ASP A 160 -9.45 -13.71 -11.24
C ASP A 160 -10.50 -12.63 -10.94
N ALA A 161 -11.52 -12.98 -10.14
CA ALA A 161 -12.50 -11.98 -9.67
C ALA A 161 -11.81 -10.87 -8.86
N PHE A 162 -10.83 -11.22 -8.02
CA PHE A 162 -10.11 -10.25 -7.22
C PHE A 162 -9.18 -9.33 -8.04
N ARG A 163 -8.75 -9.71 -9.24
CA ARG A 163 -7.93 -8.84 -10.11
C ARG A 163 -8.58 -7.48 -10.40
N ALA A 164 -9.91 -7.41 -10.43
CA ALA A 164 -10.63 -6.16 -10.63
C ALA A 164 -10.50 -5.13 -9.48
N HIS A 165 -9.79 -5.47 -8.37
CA HIS A 165 -9.62 -4.58 -7.22
C HIS A 165 -8.60 -3.46 -7.46
N CYS A 166 -7.68 -3.61 -8.41
CA CYS A 166 -6.69 -2.59 -8.75
C CYS A 166 -6.46 -2.50 -10.26
N HIS A 167 -5.93 -1.37 -10.72
CA HIS A 167 -5.67 -1.10 -12.13
C HIS A 167 -4.36 -1.72 -12.63
N HIS A 168 -3.33 -1.77 -11.78
CA HIS A 168 -1.98 -2.18 -12.15
C HIS A 168 -1.52 -3.40 -11.33
N GLN A 169 -1.79 -4.61 -11.86
CA GLN A 169 -1.49 -5.88 -11.17
C GLN A 169 0.02 -6.11 -10.95
N MET A 170 0.84 -5.57 -11.85
CA MET A 170 2.28 -5.80 -11.87
C MET A 170 3.09 -4.48 -11.81
N LEU A 171 2.54 -3.44 -11.19
CA LEU A 171 3.17 -2.12 -11.09
C LEU A 171 4.66 -2.18 -10.66
N PRO A 172 5.10 -3.00 -9.69
CA PRO A 172 6.51 -3.08 -9.33
C PRO A 172 7.45 -3.41 -10.49
N MET A 173 6.97 -4.14 -11.52
CA MET A 173 7.77 -4.47 -12.70
C MET A 173 7.81 -3.32 -13.72
N GLU A 174 6.84 -2.43 -13.71
CA GLU A 174 6.71 -1.29 -14.62
C GLU A 174 7.33 0.00 -14.04
N LEU A 175 7.26 0.13 -12.72
CA LEU A 175 7.62 1.36 -12.00
C LEU A 175 9.06 1.82 -12.27
N PRO A 176 10.10 0.97 -12.29
CA PRO A 176 11.45 1.40 -12.62
C PRO A 176 11.58 2.06 -13.99
N GLY A 177 10.88 1.53 -15.00
CA GLY A 177 10.85 2.11 -16.35
C GLY A 177 10.17 3.48 -16.38
N LYS A 178 9.00 3.60 -15.70
CA LYS A 178 8.26 4.87 -15.58
C LYS A 178 9.11 5.94 -14.86
N LEU A 179 9.75 5.58 -13.74
CA LEU A 179 10.62 6.49 -13.00
C LEU A 179 11.86 6.92 -13.81
N THR A 180 12.46 5.99 -14.56
CA THR A 180 13.58 6.32 -15.47
C THR A 180 13.16 7.35 -16.53
N ALA A 181 11.97 7.20 -17.12
CA ALA A 181 11.43 8.14 -18.10
C ALA A 181 11.18 9.54 -17.50
N LEU A 182 10.90 9.64 -16.21
CA LEU A 182 10.74 10.89 -15.44
C LEU A 182 12.07 11.48 -14.92
N GLY A 183 13.21 10.87 -15.27
CA GLY A 183 14.54 11.35 -14.90
C GLY A 183 15.05 10.88 -13.55
N TYR A 184 14.41 9.89 -12.92
CA TYR A 184 14.94 9.29 -11.70
C TYR A 184 16.17 8.44 -11.98
N ARG A 185 17.03 8.35 -10.98
CA ARG A 185 18.30 7.58 -10.96
C ARG A 185 18.39 6.77 -9.69
N HIS A 186 19.43 5.92 -9.59
CA HIS A 186 19.69 5.10 -8.40
C HIS A 186 18.47 4.25 -7.99
N ILE A 187 17.71 3.77 -8.99
CA ILE A 187 16.52 2.97 -8.75
C ILE A 187 16.93 1.62 -8.13
N ARG A 188 16.30 1.27 -7.01
CA ARG A 188 16.58 0.03 -6.28
C ARG A 188 15.27 -0.61 -5.89
N ASP A 189 15.14 -1.91 -6.14
CA ASP A 189 14.00 -2.73 -5.73
C ASP A 189 14.42 -3.67 -4.62
N THR A 190 13.58 -3.74 -3.59
CA THR A 190 13.76 -4.65 -2.44
C THR A 190 12.51 -5.48 -2.26
N SER A 191 12.67 -6.79 -2.28
CA SER A 191 11.56 -7.71 -2.02
C SER A 191 11.18 -7.70 -0.53
N LEU A 192 9.90 -7.50 -0.25
CA LEU A 192 9.28 -7.64 1.07
C LEU A 192 8.35 -8.86 1.10
N ALA A 193 8.63 -9.85 0.24
CA ALA A 193 7.83 -11.05 0.10
C ALA A 193 7.73 -11.83 1.41
N PHE A 194 6.55 -12.42 1.63
CA PHE A 194 6.33 -13.28 2.79
C PHE A 194 5.40 -14.45 2.45
N VAL A 195 5.51 -15.49 3.26
CA VAL A 195 4.67 -16.69 3.20
C VAL A 195 3.96 -16.86 4.54
N ASN A 196 2.66 -17.16 4.50
CA ASN A 196 1.93 -17.65 5.66
C ASN A 196 1.56 -19.11 5.44
N ALA A 197 2.03 -19.99 6.33
CA ALA A 197 1.64 -21.39 6.38
C ALA A 197 0.52 -21.65 7.40
N ARG A 198 -0.15 -20.59 7.86
CA ARG A 198 -1.25 -20.64 8.83
C ARG A 198 -2.32 -19.63 8.46
N LEU A 199 -3.59 -20.01 8.68
CA LEU A 199 -4.77 -19.18 8.49
C LEU A 199 -5.40 -18.88 9.86
N ASN A 200 -4.87 -17.90 10.56
CA ASN A 200 -5.39 -17.49 11.86
C ASN A 200 -5.38 -15.97 12.02
N ALA A 201 -6.07 -15.46 13.03
CA ALA A 201 -6.31 -14.03 13.25
C ALA A 201 -5.03 -13.16 13.37
N ASN A 202 -3.86 -13.77 13.55
CA ASN A 202 -2.58 -13.07 13.67
C ASN A 202 -1.81 -13.02 12.35
N THR A 203 -2.33 -13.65 11.29
CA THR A 203 -1.67 -13.69 9.97
C THR A 203 -2.35 -12.74 8.97
N PRO A 204 -1.59 -12.09 8.08
CA PRO A 204 -2.16 -11.33 6.97
C PRO A 204 -3.12 -12.16 6.11
N ALA A 205 -2.84 -13.44 5.89
CA ALA A 205 -3.69 -14.35 5.14
C ALA A 205 -5.14 -14.36 5.64
N PHE A 206 -5.36 -14.29 6.95
CA PHE A 206 -6.69 -14.32 7.55
C PHE A 206 -7.56 -13.10 7.16
N TYR A 207 -6.98 -11.92 7.12
CA TYR A 207 -7.70 -10.71 6.73
C TYR A 207 -7.89 -10.63 5.21
N LEU A 208 -6.88 -11.07 4.48
CA LEU A 208 -6.90 -11.06 3.02
C LEU A 208 -7.88 -12.09 2.45
N GLU A 209 -8.03 -13.24 3.09
CA GLU A 209 -9.05 -14.22 2.76
C GLU A 209 -10.46 -13.60 2.82
N GLN A 210 -10.77 -12.88 3.91
CA GLN A 210 -12.05 -12.20 4.08
C GLN A 210 -12.28 -11.10 3.04
N LEU A 211 -11.23 -10.31 2.76
CA LEU A 211 -11.29 -9.25 1.76
C LEU A 211 -11.57 -9.82 0.37
N ILE A 212 -10.84 -10.86 -0.03
CA ILE A 212 -11.00 -11.52 -1.34
C ILE A 212 -12.38 -12.17 -1.47
N ALA A 213 -12.84 -12.87 -0.43
CA ALA A 213 -14.17 -13.48 -0.40
C ALA A 213 -15.25 -12.41 -0.61
N GLY A 214 -15.19 -11.30 0.14
CA GLY A 214 -16.15 -10.20 -0.01
C GLY A 214 -16.11 -9.56 -1.40
N PHE A 215 -14.90 -9.39 -1.96
CA PHE A 215 -14.72 -8.83 -3.30
C PHE A 215 -15.25 -9.77 -4.39
N ALA A 216 -14.98 -11.07 -4.29
CA ALA A 216 -15.46 -12.08 -5.23
C ALA A 216 -17.00 -12.10 -5.30
N LEU A 217 -17.69 -12.00 -4.15
CA LEU A 217 -19.16 -11.85 -4.10
C LEU A 217 -19.61 -10.59 -4.85
N GLY A 218 -18.93 -9.48 -4.67
CA GLY A 218 -19.19 -8.22 -5.39
C GLY A 218 -18.97 -8.33 -6.90
N GLN A 219 -18.12 -9.24 -7.36
CA GLN A 219 -17.86 -9.57 -8.77
C GLN A 219 -18.74 -10.73 -9.30
N SER A 220 -19.85 -11.01 -8.64
CA SER A 220 -20.83 -12.01 -9.05
C SER A 220 -20.34 -13.46 -9.03
N VAL A 221 -19.29 -13.77 -8.27
CA VAL A 221 -18.95 -15.16 -7.97
C VAL A 221 -20.04 -15.74 -7.07
N ALA A 222 -20.49 -16.95 -7.35
CA ALA A 222 -21.58 -17.56 -6.58
C ALA A 222 -21.20 -17.72 -5.09
N GLU A 223 -22.13 -17.40 -4.20
CA GLU A 223 -21.90 -17.51 -2.75
C GLU A 223 -21.50 -18.94 -2.32
N ALA A 224 -22.07 -19.95 -2.97
CA ALA A 224 -21.70 -21.35 -2.74
C ALA A 224 -20.22 -21.64 -3.09
N ASP A 225 -19.70 -21.03 -4.17
CA ASP A 225 -18.31 -21.17 -4.59
C ASP A 225 -17.38 -20.49 -3.58
N VAL A 226 -17.71 -19.27 -3.13
CA VAL A 226 -16.92 -18.55 -2.13
C VAL A 226 -16.92 -19.30 -0.80
N THR A 227 -18.07 -19.82 -0.37
CA THR A 227 -18.18 -20.65 0.84
C THR A 227 -17.33 -21.90 0.74
N THR A 228 -17.45 -22.63 -0.38
CA THR A 228 -16.64 -23.85 -0.62
C THR A 228 -15.14 -23.54 -0.61
N TRP A 229 -14.72 -22.45 -1.24
CA TRP A 229 -13.30 -22.03 -1.23
C TRP A 229 -12.80 -21.78 0.20
N ARG A 230 -13.56 -21.07 1.02
CA ARG A 230 -13.21 -20.81 2.42
C ARG A 230 -13.13 -22.08 3.27
N GLU A 231 -14.10 -23.00 3.08
CA GLU A 231 -14.11 -24.30 3.77
C GLU A 231 -12.89 -25.15 3.38
N GLN A 232 -12.53 -25.16 2.10
CA GLN A 232 -11.34 -25.87 1.63
C GLN A 232 -10.04 -25.29 2.20
N LEU A 233 -9.91 -23.96 2.29
CA LEU A 233 -8.76 -23.32 2.92
C LEU A 233 -8.68 -23.66 4.41
N ALA A 234 -9.80 -23.67 5.12
CA ALA A 234 -9.86 -24.05 6.53
C ALA A 234 -9.51 -25.54 6.75
N ALA A 235 -9.98 -26.42 5.87
CA ALA A 235 -9.60 -27.84 5.89
C ALA A 235 -8.11 -28.02 5.61
N ALA A 236 -7.57 -27.33 4.61
CA ALA A 236 -6.15 -27.35 4.30
C ALA A 236 -5.29 -26.83 5.47
N GLU A 237 -5.75 -25.82 6.21
CA GLU A 237 -5.09 -25.34 7.44
C GLU A 237 -5.06 -26.45 8.51
N ALA A 238 -6.18 -27.10 8.77
CA ALA A 238 -6.28 -28.17 9.75
C ALA A 238 -5.39 -29.38 9.41
N GLU A 239 -5.18 -29.64 8.12
CA GLU A 239 -4.34 -30.71 7.59
C GLU A 239 -2.87 -30.30 7.37
N GLY A 240 -2.50 -29.05 7.64
CA GLY A 240 -1.14 -28.54 7.45
C GLY A 240 -0.73 -28.36 5.98
N ARG A 241 -1.69 -28.23 5.06
CA ARG A 241 -1.48 -28.03 3.62
C ARG A 241 -1.80 -26.59 3.15
N PHE A 242 -2.19 -25.72 4.06
CA PHE A 242 -2.46 -24.32 3.77
C PHE A 242 -1.19 -23.55 3.41
N GLY A 243 -1.30 -22.66 2.46
CA GLY A 243 -0.27 -21.67 2.14
C GLY A 243 -0.88 -20.38 1.63
N PHE A 244 -0.19 -19.29 1.90
CA PHE A 244 -0.47 -18.00 1.30
C PHE A 244 0.83 -17.28 1.00
N THR A 245 0.94 -16.69 -0.19
CA THR A 245 2.09 -15.90 -0.61
C THR A 245 1.68 -14.49 -1.01
N SER A 246 2.52 -13.52 -0.66
CA SER A 246 2.41 -12.15 -1.12
C SER A 246 3.78 -11.58 -1.42
N PHE A 247 3.88 -10.77 -2.45
CA PHE A 247 5.13 -10.23 -2.97
C PHE A 247 5.10 -8.69 -3.04
N PRO A 248 5.07 -7.99 -1.89
CA PRO A 248 5.32 -6.56 -1.89
C PRO A 248 6.75 -6.27 -2.32
N VAL A 249 6.91 -5.24 -3.13
CA VAL A 249 8.22 -4.73 -3.56
C VAL A 249 8.31 -3.27 -3.15
N LEU A 250 9.41 -2.93 -2.48
CA LEU A 250 9.79 -1.56 -2.21
C LEU A 250 10.69 -1.08 -3.34
N THR A 251 10.29 -0.03 -4.03
CA THR A 251 11.09 0.68 -5.03
C THR A 251 11.51 2.01 -4.48
N ALA A 252 12.82 2.26 -4.39
CA ALA A 252 13.41 3.53 -3.99
C ALA A 252 14.15 4.15 -5.17
N ALA A 253 13.95 5.45 -5.43
CA ALA A 253 14.55 6.16 -6.55
C ALA A 253 14.86 7.61 -6.20
N CYS A 254 15.96 8.14 -6.71
CA CYS A 254 16.38 9.52 -6.53
C CYS A 254 16.04 10.34 -7.78
N ARG A 255 15.40 11.50 -7.61
CA ARG A 255 15.16 12.45 -8.71
C ARG A 255 16.50 13.05 -9.18
N GLY A 256 16.78 12.96 -10.48
CA GLY A 256 17.98 13.53 -11.09
C GLY A 256 18.02 15.05 -11.12
#